data_83f4ea2f825bd128dd61dcf7c14cfcce
#
_entry.id   83f4ea2f825bd128dd61dcf7c14cfcce
#
_cell.length_a   1.000
_cell.length_b   1.000
_cell.length_c   1.000
_cell.angle_alpha   90.00
_cell.angle_beta   90.00
_cell.angle_gamma   90.00
#
_symmetry.space_group_name_H-M   'P 1'
#
loop_
_entity.id
_entity.type
_entity.pdbx_description
1 polymer ?
#
loop_
_entity_poly.entity_id
_entity_poly.type
_entity_poly.pdbx_seq_one_letter_code
_entity_poly.pdbx_strand_id
1 'polypeptide(L)'
;MKKLIVASAAALLLLSAFTPRKKNKLKLPEGFVMIPAGTYNSASPQDDPTKITTISSFFISKCEVSNLQYRKFYNEISAGLTSEEQQRIACDTSGWQREVSNGEPMVKYYFSHPAYNNYPAVNIPYQGAVKYCEWLQQKLQTENPGFDIEVKLPEKNQWIYAAQGGRSNAMYPWGNYYLRNKKGEYLCNFRKLGDQSIVRDRNTGKPVVIEMNNGANGGLNEQAFYTADIKSYYPNDYGLYNVCGNVAEMINEKGTAMGGSWNDYGGDVHIKAELKFDSPAPTIGFRPVISIKEKLK
;
A
#
# COMPACT_ATOMS: atom_id res chain seq x y z
N MET A 1 61.25 22.15 69.28
CA MET A 1 60.69 22.68 68.01
C MET A 1 60.46 21.51 67.05
N LYS A 2 59.23 21.02 66.98
CA LYS A 2 58.85 19.93 66.07
C LYS A 2 58.19 20.53 64.86
N LYS A 3 58.76 20.32 63.67
CA LYS A 3 58.16 20.72 62.35
C LYS A 3 57.15 19.71 61.97
N LEU A 4 55.89 20.18 61.75
CA LEU A 4 54.81 19.43 61.23
C LEU A 4 54.91 19.49 59.69
N ILE A 5 55.02 18.32 59.03
CA ILE A 5 54.98 18.20 57.61
C ILE A 5 53.50 17.89 57.23
N VAL A 6 52.87 18.82 56.55
CA VAL A 6 51.52 18.63 55.98
C VAL A 6 51.69 18.04 54.58
N ALA A 7 51.28 16.81 54.43
CA ALA A 7 51.19 16.16 53.09
C ALA A 7 49.82 16.48 52.41
N SER A 8 49.87 17.27 51.34
CA SER A 8 48.73 17.54 50.56
C SER A 8 48.46 16.38 49.56
N ALA A 9 47.40 15.61 49.78
CA ALA A 9 46.93 14.62 48.84
C ALA A 9 46.12 15.31 47.76
N ALA A 10 46.63 15.40 46.52
CA ALA A 10 45.91 15.87 45.36
C ALA A 10 45.02 14.74 44.88
N ALA A 11 43.70 14.87 45.08
CA ALA A 11 42.71 13.97 44.51
C ALA A 11 42.52 14.32 43.00
N LEU A 12 43.03 13.47 42.10
CA LEU A 12 42.74 13.54 40.68
C LEU A 12 41.30 13.07 40.45
N LEU A 13 40.39 14.01 40.28
CA LEU A 13 39.04 13.76 39.76
C LEU A 13 39.14 13.43 38.27
N LEU A 14 39.06 12.15 37.90
CA LEU A 14 38.81 11.67 36.55
C LEU A 14 37.35 12.04 36.15
N LEU A 15 37.19 13.22 35.59
CA LEU A 15 36.00 13.57 34.85
C LEU A 15 35.97 12.70 33.59
N SER A 16 35.30 11.55 33.66
CA SER A 16 34.89 10.80 32.46
C SER A 16 33.97 11.70 31.67
N ALA A 17 34.50 12.28 30.60
CA ALA A 17 33.71 13.04 29.66
C ALA A 17 32.61 12.13 29.05
N PHE A 18 31.40 12.28 29.57
CA PHE A 18 30.20 11.74 28.93
C PHE A 18 30.03 12.51 27.63
N THR A 19 30.65 12.04 26.55
CA THR A 19 30.32 12.52 25.20
C THR A 19 28.89 12.10 24.91
N PRO A 20 27.97 13.04 24.67
CA PRO A 20 26.59 12.67 24.38
C PRO A 20 26.59 11.82 23.10
N ARG A 21 26.10 10.60 23.22
CA ARG A 21 25.99 9.65 22.12
C ARG A 21 25.16 10.31 21.01
N LYS A 22 25.77 10.62 19.87
CA LYS A 22 25.03 11.10 18.70
C LYS A 22 23.94 10.07 18.38
N LYS A 23 22.67 10.41 18.65
CA LYS A 23 21.54 9.56 18.21
C LYS A 23 21.59 9.47 16.70
N ASN A 24 21.71 8.27 16.17
CA ASN A 24 21.59 8.04 14.74
C ASN A 24 20.19 8.52 14.30
N LYS A 25 20.15 9.47 13.40
CA LYS A 25 18.87 9.96 12.86
C LYS A 25 18.46 9.02 11.72
N LEU A 26 17.33 8.36 11.88
CA LEU A 26 16.75 7.52 10.84
C LEU A 26 16.36 8.37 9.62
N LYS A 27 16.79 7.91 8.45
CA LYS A 27 16.43 8.49 7.15
C LYS A 27 15.50 7.52 6.42
N LEU A 28 14.26 7.91 6.24
CA LEU A 28 13.27 7.16 5.46
C LEU A 28 12.98 7.87 4.14
N PRO A 29 12.57 7.12 3.10
CA PRO A 29 12.13 7.71 1.86
C PRO A 29 10.90 8.59 2.10
N GLU A 30 10.78 9.63 1.31
CA GLU A 30 9.54 10.40 1.26
C GLU A 30 8.37 9.49 0.86
N GLY A 31 7.20 9.74 1.44
CA GLY A 31 5.99 8.97 1.12
C GLY A 31 5.72 7.78 2.05
N PHE A 32 6.53 7.55 3.09
CA PHE A 32 6.20 6.60 4.15
C PHE A 32 5.58 7.31 5.36
N VAL A 33 4.70 6.60 6.07
CA VAL A 33 4.08 7.06 7.31
C VAL A 33 4.20 5.99 8.38
N MET A 34 4.40 6.41 9.63
CA MET A 34 4.44 5.52 10.78
C MET A 34 3.02 5.10 11.18
N ILE A 35 2.80 3.81 11.29
CA ILE A 35 1.61 3.22 11.89
C ILE A 35 1.95 2.88 13.34
N PRO A 36 1.20 3.42 14.32
CA PRO A 36 1.50 3.17 15.73
C PRO A 36 1.25 1.71 16.11
N ALA A 37 1.94 1.24 17.11
CA ALA A 37 1.62 -0.04 17.73
C ALA A 37 0.21 0.00 18.35
N GLY A 38 -0.47 -1.13 18.32
CA GLY A 38 -1.82 -1.22 18.89
C GLY A 38 -2.43 -2.60 18.70
N THR A 39 -3.73 -2.67 18.96
CA THR A 39 -4.50 -3.89 18.82
C THR A 39 -5.75 -3.63 18.00
N TYR A 40 -6.23 -4.64 17.30
CA TYR A 40 -7.53 -4.58 16.63
C TYR A 40 -8.24 -5.93 16.69
N ASN A 41 -9.56 -5.90 16.54
CA ASN A 41 -10.35 -7.11 16.42
C ASN A 41 -10.13 -7.73 15.04
N SER A 42 -9.43 -8.86 15.01
CA SER A 42 -9.10 -9.61 13.79
C SER A 42 -10.09 -10.72 13.47
N ALA A 43 -11.19 -10.83 14.22
CA ALA A 43 -12.18 -11.87 14.03
C ALA A 43 -12.76 -11.86 12.60
N SER A 44 -12.89 -13.04 12.01
CA SER A 44 -13.74 -13.30 10.86
C SER A 44 -15.11 -13.82 11.32
N PRO A 45 -16.13 -13.87 10.46
CA PRO A 45 -17.43 -14.42 10.82
C PRO A 45 -17.42 -15.87 11.32
N GLN A 46 -16.36 -16.61 11.00
CA GLN A 46 -16.16 -18.00 11.41
C GLN A 46 -15.25 -18.17 12.63
N ASP A 47 -14.58 -17.08 13.06
CA ASP A 47 -13.65 -17.08 14.19
C ASP A 47 -14.36 -16.63 15.49
N ASP A 48 -13.64 -16.78 16.61
CA ASP A 48 -14.02 -16.16 17.88
C ASP A 48 -14.17 -14.63 17.70
N PRO A 49 -15.35 -14.06 17.95
CA PRO A 49 -15.61 -12.63 17.78
C PRO A 49 -14.73 -11.73 18.67
N THR A 50 -14.07 -12.30 19.67
CA THR A 50 -13.17 -11.59 20.59
C THR A 50 -11.71 -11.69 20.22
N LYS A 51 -11.35 -12.27 19.06
CA LYS A 51 -9.97 -12.45 18.62
C LYS A 51 -9.27 -11.10 18.40
N ILE A 52 -8.39 -10.77 19.33
CA ILE A 52 -7.58 -9.55 19.28
C ILE A 52 -6.18 -9.88 18.75
N THR A 53 -5.72 -9.10 17.78
CA THR A 53 -4.35 -9.17 17.24
C THR A 53 -3.58 -7.93 17.64
N THR A 54 -2.37 -8.14 18.17
CA THR A 54 -1.43 -7.06 18.50
C THR A 54 -0.52 -6.79 17.31
N ILE A 55 -0.37 -5.52 16.95
CA ILE A 55 0.46 -5.04 15.87
C ILE A 55 1.57 -4.16 16.47
N SER A 56 2.83 -4.48 16.18
CA SER A 56 3.97 -3.60 16.48
C SER A 56 3.95 -2.40 15.54
N SER A 57 4.54 -1.28 15.94
CA SER A 57 4.69 -0.12 15.05
C SER A 57 5.56 -0.45 13.83
N PHE A 58 5.18 0.10 12.69
CA PHE A 58 5.89 -0.06 11.42
C PHE A 58 5.66 1.17 10.54
N PHE A 59 6.41 1.28 9.46
CA PHE A 59 6.15 2.28 8.42
C PHE A 59 5.53 1.61 7.20
N ILE A 60 4.63 2.32 6.53
CA ILE A 60 3.98 1.85 5.31
C ILE A 60 4.00 2.95 4.26
N SER A 61 4.12 2.59 2.99
CA SER A 61 3.97 3.55 1.91
C SER A 61 2.57 4.15 1.91
N LYS A 62 2.47 5.49 1.82
CA LYS A 62 1.19 6.21 1.75
C LYS A 62 0.36 5.84 0.54
N CYS A 63 1.02 5.48 -0.54
CA CYS A 63 0.42 5.14 -1.82
C CYS A 63 0.90 3.77 -2.29
N GLU A 64 0.23 3.21 -3.28
CA GLU A 64 0.73 2.08 -4.06
C GLU A 64 2.07 2.46 -4.71
N VAL A 65 2.92 1.48 -5.01
CA VAL A 65 4.13 1.70 -5.81
C VAL A 65 3.71 2.14 -7.21
N SER A 66 4.24 3.27 -7.67
CA SER A 66 3.91 3.82 -8.98
C SER A 66 4.73 3.19 -10.12
N ASN A 67 4.24 3.35 -11.36
CA ASN A 67 4.97 2.94 -12.56
C ASN A 67 6.38 3.55 -12.62
N LEU A 68 6.52 4.83 -12.27
CA LEU A 68 7.83 5.50 -12.23
C LEU A 68 8.77 4.85 -11.22
N GLN A 69 8.28 4.55 -10.02
CA GLN A 69 9.08 3.92 -8.97
C GLN A 69 9.50 2.51 -9.37
N TYR A 70 8.57 1.72 -9.94
CA TYR A 70 8.89 0.36 -10.37
C TYR A 70 9.87 0.33 -11.55
N ARG A 71 9.72 1.22 -12.55
CA ARG A 71 10.69 1.35 -13.64
C ARG A 71 12.08 1.74 -13.14
N LYS A 72 12.15 2.67 -12.18
CA LYS A 72 13.44 3.05 -11.57
C LYS A 72 14.13 1.85 -10.92
N PHE A 73 13.41 1.08 -10.13
CA PHE A 73 13.90 -0.16 -9.54
C PHE A 73 14.39 -1.12 -10.64
N TYR A 74 13.53 -1.44 -11.61
CA TYR A 74 13.85 -2.40 -12.67
C TYR A 74 15.11 -2.00 -13.45
N ASN A 75 15.22 -0.74 -13.84
CA ASN A 75 16.37 -0.24 -14.60
C ASN A 75 17.67 -0.28 -13.79
N GLU A 76 17.60 -0.06 -12.46
CA GLU A 76 18.79 -0.09 -11.61
C GLU A 76 19.35 -1.51 -11.44
N ILE A 77 18.50 -2.54 -11.41
CA ILE A 77 18.97 -3.90 -11.09
C ILE A 77 19.07 -4.81 -12.31
N SER A 78 18.34 -4.53 -13.39
CA SER A 78 18.22 -5.45 -14.54
C SER A 78 19.56 -5.78 -15.20
N ALA A 79 20.48 -4.84 -15.28
CA ALA A 79 21.80 -5.07 -15.88
C ALA A 79 22.63 -6.14 -15.14
N GLY A 80 22.36 -6.39 -13.87
CA GLY A 80 23.05 -7.41 -13.06
C GLY A 80 22.32 -8.76 -13.00
N LEU A 81 21.20 -8.90 -13.71
CA LEU A 81 20.36 -10.10 -13.69
C LEU A 81 20.46 -10.88 -15.00
N THR A 82 20.29 -12.19 -14.91
CA THR A 82 20.09 -13.06 -16.07
C THR A 82 18.77 -12.74 -16.78
N SER A 83 18.64 -13.13 -18.05
CA SER A 83 17.39 -12.92 -18.81
C SER A 83 16.18 -13.57 -18.14
N GLU A 84 16.36 -14.73 -17.51
CA GLU A 84 15.30 -15.43 -16.79
C GLU A 84 14.87 -14.66 -15.52
N GLU A 85 15.84 -14.14 -14.76
CA GLU A 85 15.54 -13.31 -13.58
C GLU A 85 14.87 -12.00 -13.96
N GLN A 86 15.30 -11.34 -15.05
CA GLN A 86 14.64 -10.14 -15.58
C GLN A 86 13.18 -10.44 -15.93
N GLN A 87 12.90 -11.56 -16.59
CA GLN A 87 11.54 -11.94 -16.97
C GLN A 87 10.65 -12.19 -15.75
N ARG A 88 11.19 -12.77 -14.66
CA ARG A 88 10.44 -13.01 -13.41
C ARG A 88 9.99 -11.76 -12.67
N ILE A 89 10.62 -10.62 -12.94
CA ILE A 89 10.31 -9.34 -12.29
C ILE A 89 9.78 -8.28 -13.27
N ALA A 90 9.80 -8.56 -14.57
CA ALA A 90 9.29 -7.62 -15.57
C ALA A 90 7.77 -7.44 -15.45
N CYS A 91 7.29 -6.23 -15.74
CA CYS A 91 5.88 -5.96 -15.88
C CYS A 91 5.31 -6.71 -17.09
N ASP A 92 4.31 -7.56 -16.87
CA ASP A 92 3.59 -8.25 -17.96
C ASP A 92 2.51 -7.35 -18.55
N THR A 93 2.90 -6.45 -19.44
CA THR A 93 1.96 -5.48 -20.03
C THR A 93 0.82 -6.14 -20.81
N SER A 94 0.98 -7.42 -21.25
CA SER A 94 -0.08 -8.15 -21.97
C SER A 94 -1.32 -8.43 -21.13
N GLY A 95 -1.20 -8.31 -19.79
CA GLY A 95 -2.33 -8.42 -18.87
C GLY A 95 -3.48 -7.48 -19.21
N TRP A 96 -3.20 -6.30 -19.73
CA TRP A 96 -4.23 -5.36 -20.16
C TRP A 96 -5.11 -5.92 -21.30
N GLN A 97 -4.52 -6.64 -22.24
CA GLN A 97 -5.27 -7.23 -23.35
C GLN A 97 -6.11 -8.45 -22.92
N ARG A 98 -5.63 -9.17 -21.88
CA ARG A 98 -6.37 -10.33 -21.34
C ARG A 98 -7.63 -9.91 -20.57
N GLU A 99 -7.54 -8.81 -19.84
CA GLU A 99 -8.55 -8.40 -18.85
C GLU A 99 -9.50 -7.31 -19.38
N VAL A 100 -9.11 -6.58 -20.42
CA VAL A 100 -9.82 -5.38 -20.86
C VAL A 100 -10.07 -5.43 -22.35
N SER A 101 -11.33 -5.27 -22.76
CA SER A 101 -11.68 -5.08 -24.16
C SER A 101 -11.03 -3.81 -24.71
N ASN A 102 -10.36 -3.91 -25.87
CA ASN A 102 -9.58 -2.83 -26.48
C ASN A 102 -8.42 -2.33 -25.58
N GLY A 103 -7.74 -3.26 -24.89
CA GLY A 103 -6.64 -2.97 -24.00
C GLY A 103 -5.30 -2.62 -24.67
N GLU A 104 -5.18 -2.66 -25.98
CA GLU A 104 -3.94 -2.44 -26.74
C GLU A 104 -3.22 -1.11 -26.42
N PRO A 105 -3.92 0.03 -26.27
CA PRO A 105 -3.25 1.26 -25.87
C PRO A 105 -2.62 1.15 -24.48
N MET A 106 -3.25 0.41 -23.56
CA MET A 106 -2.72 0.20 -22.21
C MET A 106 -1.50 -0.73 -22.19
N VAL A 107 -1.51 -1.78 -23.04
CA VAL A 107 -0.33 -2.64 -23.27
C VAL A 107 0.88 -1.80 -23.66
N LYS A 108 0.69 -0.85 -24.59
CA LYS A 108 1.76 -0.04 -25.14
C LYS A 108 2.22 1.07 -24.22
N TYR A 109 1.31 1.76 -23.55
CA TYR A 109 1.58 3.05 -22.94
C TYR A 109 1.53 3.06 -21.41
N TYR A 110 0.69 2.21 -20.79
CA TYR A 110 0.42 2.34 -19.36
C TYR A 110 1.68 2.26 -18.49
N PHE A 111 2.53 1.28 -18.74
CA PHE A 111 3.75 1.12 -17.94
C PHE A 111 4.88 2.07 -18.36
N SER A 112 4.95 2.45 -19.64
CA SER A 112 6.12 3.15 -20.22
C SER A 112 5.96 4.67 -20.34
N HIS A 113 4.74 5.15 -20.63
CA HIS A 113 4.53 6.56 -20.99
C HIS A 113 4.50 7.47 -19.74
N PRO A 114 5.12 8.67 -19.81
CA PRO A 114 5.22 9.60 -18.68
C PRO A 114 3.87 10.04 -18.08
N ALA A 115 2.78 10.06 -18.86
CA ALA A 115 1.44 10.39 -18.36
C ALA A 115 0.96 9.44 -17.25
N TYR A 116 1.48 8.21 -17.22
CA TYR A 116 1.14 7.20 -16.21
C TYR A 116 2.21 7.04 -15.13
N ASN A 117 3.15 7.98 -15.02
CA ASN A 117 4.23 7.90 -14.02
C ASN A 117 3.72 7.72 -12.59
N ASN A 118 2.65 8.42 -12.24
CA ASN A 118 2.04 8.42 -10.90
C ASN A 118 0.86 7.46 -10.78
N TYR A 119 0.64 6.59 -11.74
CA TYR A 119 -0.36 5.53 -11.65
C TYR A 119 0.25 4.28 -11.03
N PRO A 120 -0.54 3.43 -10.36
CA PRO A 120 -0.02 2.24 -9.69
C PRO A 120 0.66 1.29 -10.67
N ALA A 121 1.78 0.72 -10.27
CA ALA A 121 2.42 -0.36 -11.01
C ALA A 121 1.56 -1.62 -10.90
N VAL A 122 0.99 -2.04 -12.02
CA VAL A 122 0.13 -3.24 -12.14
C VAL A 122 0.75 -4.23 -13.12
N ASN A 123 0.16 -5.41 -13.23
CA ASN A 123 0.74 -6.51 -14.03
C ASN A 123 2.15 -6.90 -13.57
N ILE A 124 2.44 -6.71 -12.30
CA ILE A 124 3.73 -7.03 -11.68
C ILE A 124 3.65 -8.45 -11.09
N PRO A 125 4.58 -9.35 -11.44
CA PRO A 125 4.67 -10.65 -10.79
C PRO A 125 4.92 -10.50 -9.29
N TYR A 126 4.42 -11.44 -8.49
CA TYR A 126 4.66 -11.44 -7.03
C TYR A 126 6.16 -11.36 -6.69
N GLN A 127 6.99 -12.10 -7.43
CA GLN A 127 8.44 -12.04 -7.27
C GLN A 127 9.02 -10.64 -7.56
N GLY A 128 8.41 -9.92 -8.51
CA GLY A 128 8.80 -8.54 -8.81
C GLY A 128 8.52 -7.60 -7.64
N ALA A 129 7.36 -7.75 -6.99
CA ALA A 129 7.02 -6.97 -5.81
C ALA A 129 7.95 -7.29 -4.62
N VAL A 130 8.26 -8.57 -4.38
CA VAL A 130 9.23 -9.00 -3.36
C VAL A 130 10.61 -8.44 -3.65
N LYS A 131 11.09 -8.53 -4.90
CA LYS A 131 12.40 -8.04 -5.30
C LYS A 131 12.52 -6.51 -5.19
N TYR A 132 11.44 -5.79 -5.43
CA TYR A 132 11.36 -4.36 -5.16
C TYR A 132 11.58 -4.06 -3.66
N CYS A 133 10.95 -4.83 -2.79
CA CYS A 133 11.14 -4.66 -1.33
C CYS A 133 12.60 -4.95 -0.92
N GLU A 134 13.22 -6.01 -1.44
CA GLU A 134 14.63 -6.33 -1.18
C GLU A 134 15.58 -5.22 -1.65
N TRP A 135 15.36 -4.69 -2.86
CA TRP A 135 16.12 -3.55 -3.39
C TRP A 135 15.97 -2.31 -2.51
N LEU A 136 14.76 -1.98 -2.09
CA LEU A 136 14.52 -0.84 -1.20
C LEU A 136 15.18 -1.04 0.16
N GLN A 137 15.13 -2.26 0.71
CA GLN A 137 15.81 -2.62 1.96
C GLN A 137 17.33 -2.37 1.88
N GLN A 138 17.97 -2.84 0.81
CA GLN A 138 19.42 -2.66 0.63
C GLN A 138 19.80 -1.17 0.59
N LYS A 139 19.02 -0.34 -0.11
CA LYS A 139 19.23 1.12 -0.13
C LYS A 139 19.11 1.73 1.26
N LEU A 140 18.03 1.43 1.95
CA LEU A 140 17.77 1.96 3.28
C LEU A 140 18.80 1.49 4.31
N GLN A 141 19.23 0.24 4.22
CA GLN A 141 20.28 -0.31 5.11
C GLN A 141 21.61 0.41 4.93
N THR A 142 21.95 0.75 3.68
CA THR A 142 23.17 1.52 3.37
C THR A 142 23.11 2.93 3.94
N GLU A 143 21.95 3.59 3.85
CA GLU A 143 21.76 4.96 4.35
C GLU A 143 21.63 5.02 5.88
N ASN A 144 21.31 3.90 6.52
CA ASN A 144 21.01 3.80 7.95
C ASN A 144 21.80 2.67 8.64
N PRO A 145 23.13 2.72 8.68
CA PRO A 145 23.96 1.60 9.19
C PRO A 145 23.74 1.29 10.67
N GLY A 146 23.19 2.24 11.44
CA GLY A 146 22.88 2.07 12.88
C GLY A 146 21.57 1.36 13.19
N PHE A 147 20.82 0.98 12.14
CA PHE A 147 19.52 0.32 12.27
C PHE A 147 19.54 -1.03 11.58
N ASP A 148 18.67 -1.93 12.02
CA ASP A 148 18.32 -3.15 11.33
C ASP A 148 16.96 -2.91 10.65
N ILE A 149 16.95 -2.96 9.31
CA ILE A 149 15.82 -2.54 8.49
C ILE A 149 15.32 -3.75 7.69
N GLU A 150 14.06 -4.06 7.86
CA GLU A 150 13.34 -5.06 7.06
C GLU A 150 12.30 -4.34 6.20
N VAL A 151 12.32 -4.59 4.88
CA VAL A 151 11.30 -4.10 3.94
C VAL A 151 10.65 -5.29 3.26
N LYS A 152 9.34 -5.37 3.32
CA LYS A 152 8.56 -6.47 2.72
C LYS A 152 7.16 -6.03 2.31
N LEU A 153 6.44 -6.90 1.66
CA LEU A 153 4.99 -6.77 1.52
C LEU A 153 4.34 -6.87 2.91
N PRO A 154 3.24 -6.15 3.17
CA PRO A 154 2.59 -6.19 4.48
C PRO A 154 2.03 -7.58 4.80
N GLU A 155 2.11 -7.98 6.05
CA GLU A 155 1.28 -9.08 6.54
C GLU A 155 -0.20 -8.70 6.47
N LYS A 156 -1.10 -9.66 6.26
CA LYS A 156 -2.55 -9.41 6.19
C LYS A 156 -3.05 -8.53 7.34
N ASN A 157 -2.64 -8.86 8.56
CA ASN A 157 -3.05 -8.11 9.75
C ASN A 157 -2.46 -6.70 9.81
N GLN A 158 -1.22 -6.50 9.34
CA GLN A 158 -0.61 -5.16 9.23
C GLN A 158 -1.36 -4.32 8.21
N TRP A 159 -1.68 -4.90 7.06
CA TRP A 159 -2.41 -4.22 6.01
C TRP A 159 -3.80 -3.77 6.48
N ILE A 160 -4.59 -4.68 7.07
CA ILE A 160 -5.93 -4.39 7.59
C ILE A 160 -5.88 -3.30 8.67
N TYR A 161 -4.94 -3.42 9.62
CA TYR A 161 -4.79 -2.44 10.70
C TYR A 161 -4.45 -1.04 10.17
N ALA A 162 -3.54 -0.95 9.21
CA ALA A 162 -3.20 0.32 8.56
C ALA A 162 -4.37 0.89 7.74
N ALA A 163 -5.10 0.03 7.01
CA ALA A 163 -6.25 0.42 6.21
C ALA A 163 -7.40 0.98 7.06
N GLN A 164 -7.60 0.47 8.28
CA GLN A 164 -8.60 1.00 9.22
C GLN A 164 -8.32 2.45 9.65
N GLY A 165 -7.08 2.93 9.56
CA GLY A 165 -6.75 4.30 9.93
C GLY A 165 -7.05 4.65 11.40
N GLY A 166 -6.97 3.67 12.32
CA GLY A 166 -7.33 3.85 13.74
C GLY A 166 -8.82 3.72 14.06
N ARG A 167 -9.66 3.42 13.07
CA ARG A 167 -11.12 3.24 13.25
C ARG A 167 -11.44 1.78 13.47
N SER A 168 -11.78 1.40 14.71
CA SER A 168 -12.13 0.02 15.05
C SER A 168 -13.30 -0.48 14.21
N ASN A 169 -13.16 -1.69 13.66
CA ASN A 169 -14.20 -2.40 12.88
C ASN A 169 -14.73 -1.64 11.65
N ALA A 170 -13.97 -0.66 11.12
CA ALA A 170 -14.37 0.04 9.91
C ALA A 170 -14.43 -0.92 8.71
N MET A 171 -15.51 -0.87 7.95
CA MET A 171 -15.64 -1.56 6.66
C MET A 171 -14.83 -0.85 5.59
N TYR A 172 -14.84 0.48 5.61
CA TYR A 172 -14.12 1.36 4.69
C TYR A 172 -13.20 2.32 5.46
N PRO A 173 -12.11 2.79 4.86
CA PRO A 173 -11.13 3.66 5.51
C PRO A 173 -11.69 5.01 5.99
N TRP A 174 -12.81 5.46 5.44
CA TRP A 174 -13.52 6.69 5.86
C TRP A 174 -14.55 6.46 6.97
N GLY A 175 -14.77 5.23 7.41
CA GLY A 175 -15.52 4.88 8.63
C GLY A 175 -17.02 4.72 8.50
N ASN A 176 -17.66 5.14 7.40
CA ASN A 176 -19.08 4.89 7.14
C ASN A 176 -19.27 3.80 6.07
N TYR A 177 -20.54 3.41 5.83
CA TYR A 177 -20.90 2.32 4.90
C TYR A 177 -21.20 2.79 3.46
N TYR A 178 -21.01 4.08 3.16
CA TYR A 178 -21.35 4.64 1.87
C TYR A 178 -20.10 4.82 1.01
N LEU A 179 -20.21 4.53 -0.28
CA LEU A 179 -19.15 4.75 -1.27
C LEU A 179 -19.12 6.18 -1.81
N ARG A 180 -20.05 7.03 -1.36
CA ARG A 180 -20.13 8.45 -1.72
C ARG A 180 -20.14 9.32 -0.47
N ASN A 181 -19.56 10.51 -0.59
CA ASN A 181 -19.64 11.53 0.43
C ASN A 181 -20.98 12.32 0.35
N LYS A 182 -21.17 13.30 1.25
CA LYS A 182 -22.38 14.14 1.31
C LYS A 182 -22.61 14.97 0.05
N LYS A 183 -21.59 15.17 -0.79
CA LYS A 183 -21.68 15.89 -2.06
C LYS A 183 -21.99 14.96 -3.24
N GLY A 184 -22.11 13.66 -3.00
CA GLY A 184 -22.32 12.65 -4.03
C GLY A 184 -21.04 12.21 -4.74
N GLU A 185 -19.85 12.69 -4.33
CA GLU A 185 -18.55 12.32 -4.87
C GLU A 185 -18.17 10.91 -4.39
N TYR A 186 -17.62 10.10 -5.26
CA TYR A 186 -17.13 8.77 -4.87
C TYR A 186 -15.88 8.86 -4.01
N LEU A 187 -15.74 7.91 -3.08
CA LEU A 187 -14.65 7.88 -2.10
C LEU A 187 -13.52 6.93 -2.48
N CYS A 188 -13.71 6.11 -3.51
CA CYS A 188 -12.68 5.24 -4.07
C CYS A 188 -12.97 4.92 -5.54
N ASN A 189 -11.98 4.34 -6.22
CA ASN A 189 -12.10 3.87 -7.59
C ASN A 189 -12.51 2.39 -7.62
N PHE A 190 -13.69 2.10 -8.15
CA PHE A 190 -14.26 0.75 -8.26
C PHE A 190 -15.12 0.65 -9.52
N ARG A 191 -15.48 -0.56 -9.91
CA ARG A 191 -16.37 -0.80 -11.05
C ARG A 191 -17.77 -0.33 -10.72
N LYS A 192 -18.19 0.73 -11.39
CA LYS A 192 -19.56 1.18 -11.33
C LYS A 192 -20.42 0.31 -12.24
N LEU A 193 -21.50 -0.17 -11.71
CA LEU A 193 -22.63 -0.53 -12.55
C LEU A 193 -23.12 0.78 -13.15
N GLY A 194 -23.25 0.85 -14.48
CA GLY A 194 -23.84 2.01 -15.14
C GLY A 194 -25.15 2.36 -14.44
N ASP A 195 -25.67 3.57 -14.63
CA ASP A 195 -26.90 4.01 -13.99
C ASP A 195 -28.05 3.08 -14.34
N GLN A 196 -28.13 1.96 -13.61
CA GLN A 196 -29.25 1.05 -13.68
C GLN A 196 -30.41 1.71 -12.91
N SER A 197 -31.43 2.10 -13.63
CA SER A 197 -32.67 2.52 -13.02
C SER A 197 -33.58 1.30 -12.83
N ILE A 198 -34.01 1.08 -11.62
CA ILE A 198 -35.10 0.16 -11.35
C ILE A 198 -36.38 0.92 -11.64
N VAL A 199 -37.05 0.57 -12.73
CA VAL A 199 -38.36 1.13 -13.07
C VAL A 199 -39.42 0.05 -12.95
N ARG A 200 -40.64 0.47 -12.78
CA ARG A 200 -41.78 -0.45 -12.83
C ARG A 200 -42.25 -0.59 -14.27
N ASP A 201 -42.19 -1.80 -14.80
CA ASP A 201 -42.75 -2.08 -16.14
C ASP A 201 -44.22 -1.67 -16.17
N ARG A 202 -44.59 -0.85 -17.15
CA ARG A 202 -45.94 -0.27 -17.24
C ARG A 202 -47.01 -1.30 -17.53
N ASN A 203 -46.66 -2.41 -18.20
CA ASN A 203 -47.62 -3.43 -18.63
C ASN A 203 -47.79 -4.51 -17.55
N THR A 204 -46.71 -4.92 -16.91
CA THR A 204 -46.71 -6.01 -15.94
C THR A 204 -46.74 -5.56 -14.48
N GLY A 205 -46.47 -4.28 -14.22
CA GLY A 205 -46.33 -3.73 -12.88
C GLY A 205 -45.12 -4.25 -12.09
N LYS A 206 -44.29 -5.11 -12.68
CA LYS A 206 -43.11 -5.69 -12.03
C LYS A 206 -41.91 -4.74 -12.08
N PRO A 207 -41.02 -4.75 -11.07
CA PRO A 207 -39.77 -4.03 -11.16
C PRO A 207 -38.89 -4.67 -12.25
N VAL A 208 -38.37 -3.84 -13.14
CA VAL A 208 -37.37 -4.22 -14.16
C VAL A 208 -36.17 -3.30 -14.04
N VAL A 209 -34.97 -3.86 -14.23
CA VAL A 209 -33.74 -3.11 -14.29
C VAL A 209 -33.56 -2.65 -15.72
N ILE A 210 -33.54 -1.33 -15.93
CA ILE A 210 -33.20 -0.73 -17.23
C ILE A 210 -31.78 -0.25 -17.15
N GLU A 211 -30.92 -0.74 -18.03
CA GLU A 211 -29.62 -0.15 -18.27
C GLU A 211 -29.83 1.18 -18.99
N MET A 212 -29.63 2.26 -18.30
CA MET A 212 -29.61 3.59 -18.87
C MET A 212 -28.28 3.75 -19.62
N ASN A 213 -28.26 3.33 -20.86
CA ASN A 213 -27.18 3.55 -21.83
C ASN A 213 -27.07 5.05 -22.18
N ASN A 214 -26.99 5.90 -21.22
CA ASN A 214 -26.60 7.29 -21.40
C ASN A 214 -25.08 7.31 -21.58
N GLY A 215 -24.63 7.05 -22.81
CA GLY A 215 -23.23 6.87 -23.21
C GLY A 215 -22.22 7.94 -22.81
N ALA A 216 -22.58 8.82 -21.92
CA ALA A 216 -21.71 9.84 -21.31
C ALA A 216 -21.55 9.69 -19.79
N ASN A 217 -22.38 8.91 -19.10
CA ASN A 217 -22.43 8.90 -17.63
C ASN A 217 -22.03 7.56 -16.99
N GLY A 218 -21.52 6.64 -17.73
CA GLY A 218 -20.84 5.44 -17.20
C GLY A 218 -19.59 5.86 -16.44
N GLY A 219 -19.84 6.73 -15.54
CA GLY A 219 -19.09 7.15 -14.42
C GLY A 219 -17.59 7.17 -14.53
N LEU A 220 -17.07 8.23 -15.08
CA LEU A 220 -15.73 8.66 -14.74
C LEU A 220 -15.70 8.96 -13.24
N ASN A 221 -15.17 8.00 -12.46
CA ASN A 221 -14.73 8.25 -11.11
C ASN A 221 -13.52 9.15 -11.18
N GLU A 222 -13.69 10.43 -10.88
CA GLU A 222 -12.60 11.40 -10.98
C GLU A 222 -11.79 11.27 -12.29
N GLN A 223 -12.48 10.98 -13.41
CA GLN A 223 -11.92 10.76 -14.75
C GLN A 223 -11.10 9.46 -14.92
N ALA A 224 -11.09 8.54 -13.96
CA ALA A 224 -10.44 7.25 -14.10
C ALA A 224 -11.31 6.28 -14.92
N PHE A 225 -10.76 5.81 -16.03
CA PHE A 225 -11.40 4.77 -16.85
C PHE A 225 -11.05 3.37 -16.33
N TYR A 226 -9.83 3.22 -15.85
CA TYR A 226 -9.28 2.04 -15.20
C TYR A 226 -8.70 2.43 -13.84
N THR A 227 -7.39 2.40 -13.69
CA THR A 227 -6.71 2.89 -12.49
C THR A 227 -6.74 4.42 -12.42
N ALA A 228 -6.66 4.97 -11.22
CA ALA A 228 -6.46 6.38 -10.93
C ALA A 228 -5.02 6.65 -10.48
N ASP A 229 -4.61 7.92 -10.43
CA ASP A 229 -3.35 8.36 -9.81
C ASP A 229 -3.26 7.86 -8.36
N ILE A 230 -2.06 7.49 -7.90
CA ILE A 230 -1.81 6.96 -6.56
C ILE A 230 -2.16 7.92 -5.41
N LYS A 231 -2.43 9.18 -5.69
CA LYS A 231 -2.90 10.20 -4.73
C LYS A 231 -4.32 10.66 -5.00
N SER A 232 -5.08 9.91 -5.79
CA SER A 232 -6.51 10.17 -5.97
C SER A 232 -7.29 9.89 -4.70
N TYR A 233 -8.45 10.53 -4.59
CA TYR A 233 -9.35 10.42 -3.44
C TYR A 233 -8.76 10.93 -2.12
N TYR A 234 -9.47 10.68 -1.03
CA TYR A 234 -9.07 11.13 0.30
C TYR A 234 -8.29 10.04 1.03
N PRO A 235 -7.16 10.38 1.67
CA PRO A 235 -6.43 9.42 2.51
C PRO A 235 -7.24 9.08 3.76
N ASN A 236 -6.97 7.90 4.35
CA ASN A 236 -7.46 7.57 5.68
C ASN A 236 -6.76 8.41 6.77
N ASP A 237 -7.16 8.26 8.03
CA ASP A 237 -6.61 9.06 9.14
C ASP A 237 -5.12 8.83 9.42
N TYR A 238 -4.53 7.75 8.89
CA TYR A 238 -3.08 7.54 8.88
C TYR A 238 -2.37 8.14 7.65
N GLY A 239 -3.12 8.72 6.72
CA GLY A 239 -2.59 9.34 5.51
C GLY A 239 -2.35 8.35 4.37
N LEU A 240 -3.01 7.19 4.37
CA LEU A 240 -2.92 6.20 3.30
C LEU A 240 -3.97 6.44 2.23
N TYR A 241 -3.55 6.56 0.98
CA TYR A 241 -4.39 6.71 -0.20
C TYR A 241 -4.79 5.35 -0.76
N ASN A 242 -5.95 5.29 -1.39
CA ASN A 242 -6.45 4.18 -2.22
C ASN A 242 -6.40 2.79 -1.55
N VAL A 243 -6.50 2.70 -0.22
CA VAL A 243 -6.50 1.40 0.48
C VAL A 243 -7.77 0.57 0.21
N CYS A 244 -8.77 1.14 -0.43
CA CYS A 244 -9.93 0.42 -0.96
C CYS A 244 -10.17 0.87 -2.39
N GLY A 245 -10.30 -0.09 -3.30
CA GLY A 245 -10.41 0.17 -4.73
C GLY A 245 -9.08 0.58 -5.36
N ASN A 246 -9.12 1.13 -6.55
CA ASN A 246 -8.00 1.41 -7.43
C ASN A 246 -7.26 0.14 -7.85
N VAL A 247 -6.36 -0.40 -7.03
CA VAL A 247 -5.77 -1.72 -7.25
C VAL A 247 -5.79 -2.53 -5.96
N ALA A 248 -6.11 -3.82 -6.07
CA ALA A 248 -5.95 -4.75 -4.95
C ALA A 248 -4.45 -4.92 -4.66
N GLU A 249 -4.07 -4.92 -3.39
CA GLU A 249 -2.66 -4.85 -2.99
C GLU A 249 -2.13 -6.19 -2.50
N MET A 250 -1.06 -6.65 -3.13
CA MET A 250 -0.35 -7.88 -2.73
C MET A 250 0.11 -7.78 -1.28
N ILE A 251 -0.10 -8.86 -0.54
CA ILE A 251 0.41 -9.05 0.81
C ILE A 251 1.48 -10.13 0.84
N ASN A 252 2.12 -10.32 2.00
CA ASN A 252 3.20 -11.30 2.16
C ASN A 252 2.74 -12.76 1.91
N GLU A 253 1.44 -13.04 2.01
CA GLU A 253 0.84 -14.30 1.58
C GLU A 253 0.73 -14.32 0.05
N LYS A 254 1.64 -15.09 -0.60
CA LYS A 254 1.68 -15.21 -2.06
C LYS A 254 0.33 -15.63 -2.64
N GLY A 255 -0.08 -14.97 -3.71
CA GLY A 255 -1.36 -15.23 -4.37
C GLY A 255 -2.56 -14.59 -3.68
N THR A 256 -2.33 -13.66 -2.74
CA THR A 256 -3.37 -12.94 -2.04
C THR A 256 -3.15 -11.42 -2.16
N ALA A 257 -4.23 -10.70 -2.45
CA ALA A 257 -4.27 -9.24 -2.46
C ALA A 257 -5.49 -8.73 -1.69
N MET A 258 -5.44 -7.49 -1.20
CA MET A 258 -6.43 -6.90 -0.31
C MET A 258 -7.01 -5.61 -0.89
N GLY A 259 -8.22 -5.23 -0.44
CA GLY A 259 -8.80 -3.90 -0.67
C GLY A 259 -9.70 -3.77 -1.89
N GLY A 260 -9.67 -4.73 -2.80
CA GLY A 260 -10.39 -4.67 -4.09
C GLY A 260 -9.78 -3.67 -5.07
N SER A 261 -10.31 -3.59 -6.27
CA SER A 261 -9.73 -2.85 -7.40
C SER A 261 -10.75 -1.99 -8.15
N TRP A 262 -10.28 -1.27 -9.15
CA TRP A 262 -11.12 -0.51 -10.10
C TRP A 262 -12.12 -1.38 -10.87
N ASN A 263 -11.88 -2.70 -10.98
CA ASN A 263 -12.72 -3.63 -11.70
C ASN A 263 -13.68 -4.42 -10.80
N ASP A 264 -13.60 -4.25 -9.49
CA ASP A 264 -14.49 -4.90 -8.52
C ASP A 264 -15.70 -4.03 -8.22
N TYR A 265 -16.83 -4.65 -7.85
CA TYR A 265 -18.04 -3.92 -7.48
C TYR A 265 -17.92 -3.28 -6.10
N GLY A 266 -18.75 -2.28 -5.84
CA GLY A 266 -18.70 -1.51 -4.59
C GLY A 266 -18.78 -2.34 -3.31
N GLY A 267 -19.44 -3.50 -3.33
CA GLY A 267 -19.50 -4.44 -2.21
C GLY A 267 -18.20 -5.19 -1.95
N ASP A 268 -17.30 -5.24 -2.94
CA ASP A 268 -16.07 -6.01 -2.92
C ASP A 268 -14.81 -5.14 -2.72
N VAL A 269 -14.97 -3.81 -2.58
CA VAL A 269 -13.85 -2.87 -2.38
C VAL A 269 -13.75 -2.40 -0.93
N HIS A 270 -13.71 -3.29 0.02
CA HIS A 270 -13.66 -2.97 1.45
C HIS A 270 -12.35 -3.47 2.11
N ILE A 271 -12.05 -2.99 3.33
CA ILE A 271 -10.79 -3.28 4.05
C ILE A 271 -10.52 -4.78 4.19
N LYS A 272 -11.55 -5.61 4.37
CA LYS A 272 -11.40 -7.06 4.50
C LYS A 272 -11.62 -7.81 3.18
N ALA A 273 -11.79 -7.11 2.05
CA ALA A 273 -11.89 -7.75 0.74
C ALA A 273 -10.57 -8.45 0.40
N GLU A 274 -10.66 -9.72 0.07
CA GLU A 274 -9.52 -10.58 -0.23
C GLU A 274 -9.69 -11.16 -1.63
N LEU A 275 -8.71 -10.91 -2.48
CA LEU A 275 -8.63 -11.45 -3.84
C LEU A 275 -7.54 -12.52 -3.90
N LYS A 276 -7.86 -13.70 -4.41
CA LYS A 276 -6.88 -14.72 -4.75
C LYS A 276 -6.48 -14.56 -6.22
N PHE A 277 -5.19 -14.67 -6.49
CA PHE A 277 -4.64 -14.56 -7.84
C PHE A 277 -3.46 -15.50 -8.04
N ASP A 278 -3.26 -15.96 -9.26
CA ASP A 278 -2.16 -16.85 -9.68
C ASP A 278 -1.22 -16.19 -10.71
N SER A 279 -1.67 -15.11 -11.34
CA SER A 279 -0.95 -14.39 -12.39
C SER A 279 -1.03 -12.88 -12.22
N PRO A 280 -0.08 -12.12 -12.78
CA PRO A 280 -0.14 -10.67 -12.80
C PRO A 280 -1.39 -10.17 -13.52
N ALA A 281 -2.04 -9.14 -12.97
CA ALA A 281 -3.25 -8.56 -13.53
C ALA A 281 -3.26 -7.02 -13.43
N PRO A 282 -4.01 -6.31 -14.31
CA PRO A 282 -4.11 -4.86 -14.27
C PRO A 282 -4.92 -4.33 -13.09
N THR A 283 -5.49 -5.22 -12.30
CA THR A 283 -6.24 -4.95 -11.08
C THR A 283 -5.40 -5.09 -9.82
N ILE A 284 -4.13 -5.54 -9.93
CA ILE A 284 -3.29 -5.89 -8.78
C ILE A 284 -2.02 -5.05 -8.79
N GLY A 285 -1.80 -4.34 -7.68
CA GLY A 285 -0.59 -3.59 -7.36
C GLY A 285 -0.01 -4.00 -6.02
N PHE A 286 0.79 -3.14 -5.38
CA PHE A 286 1.34 -3.39 -4.04
C PHE A 286 1.85 -2.11 -3.39
N ARG A 287 1.98 -2.16 -2.05
CA ARG A 287 2.72 -1.17 -1.24
C ARG A 287 3.63 -1.85 -0.24
N PRO A 288 4.88 -1.39 -0.04
CA PRO A 288 5.80 -1.96 0.94
C PRO A 288 5.56 -1.45 2.35
N VAL A 289 5.97 -2.27 3.33
CA VAL A 289 6.12 -1.89 4.73
C VAL A 289 7.58 -1.95 5.15
N ILE A 290 7.95 -1.15 6.15
CA ILE A 290 9.29 -1.09 6.73
C ILE A 290 9.18 -1.32 8.23
N SER A 291 9.88 -2.33 8.72
CA SER A 291 10.10 -2.58 10.14
C SER A 291 11.53 -2.21 10.51
N ILE A 292 11.71 -1.54 11.65
CA ILE A 292 13.01 -1.00 12.05
C ILE A 292 13.28 -1.35 13.49
N LYS A 293 14.49 -1.84 13.72
CA LYS A 293 15.06 -2.05 15.07
C LYS A 293 16.38 -1.29 15.18
N GLU A 294 16.59 -0.58 16.26
CA GLU A 294 17.90 0.01 16.54
C GLU A 294 18.89 -1.11 16.90
N LYS A 295 20.05 -1.16 16.24
CA LYS A 295 21.09 -2.12 16.57
C LYS A 295 21.64 -1.80 17.96
N LEU A 296 21.55 -2.77 18.85
CA LEU A 296 22.27 -2.72 20.11
C LEU A 296 23.78 -2.71 19.80
N LYS A 297 24.50 -1.73 20.32
CA LYS A 297 25.96 -1.65 20.23
C LYS A 297 26.61 -2.54 21.26
#